data_3282c487d24da17d316ee6acb97e6de6
#
_entry.id   3282c487d24da17d316ee6acb97e6de6
#
_cell.length_a   1.000
_cell.length_b   1.000
_cell.length_c   1.000
_cell.angle_alpha   90.00
_cell.angle_beta   90.00
_cell.angle_gamma   90.00
#
_symmetry.space_group_name_H-M   'P 1'
#
loop_
_entity.id
_entity.type
_entity.pdbx_description
1 polymer ?
#
loop_
_entity_poly.entity_id
_entity_poly.type
_entity_poly.pdbx_seq_one_letter_code
_entity_poly.pdbx_strand_id
1 'polypeptide(L)'
;MTKSLVLTFLCTLCLALSAVTAKGQESFRQLVGNVAVQPVANSESIQVPYITWGGDVATFLANGDLQTQAGSIYQSAGLKLKLVAGDDFVGQVRDYVSGKSPMLRGTFHMLGQASEVIAADPRTKPVVILQLSWSAGDHIVARKEIKSLNDLKGKKIACQQGGPHVGLLYDSLSAAQLTNKDIQIVWTKDLAGPNGAAELFRKDSSIDACCVITPDLLGLTGGFDVAGSGAEGTVQGAHVINSTQQMSRSIADVYAVRRDWYDANKEKVNKFVAGYLKATTELVKLRKEFEETQKLSPAYKTVLAKSQRIFGEAVLPTLEVDAHGLLLDCTFVGLPGQISFFQDPGNLSGFEGKLKESLDLATGWGYAKVRHGFDPVVMDYEAIAKLAGIEYSKPTTGAPRFADAGESVDQFLGANLDDNTIVSFTINFEPNQQGFSADRYGAEFNRAVKAASTFGNARVVIRGHSDPTKTLIELVKSGMAKGIIKQSGTAGNYRYFFKGKPLDLENLKEVMSLIESGAFAGGNPDPTVTMQAALTLSNARAAEVKQAVADYARSIGANLDVSQITPLGVGIAEPIVAKPKTIEEAKENMRVEFRIVKVDAETIAPKDFDF
;
A
#
# COMPACT_ATOMS: atom_id res chain seq x y z
N MET A 1 7.87 -31.19 80.42
CA MET A 1 6.73 -31.63 79.57
C MET A 1 6.08 -30.38 78.92
N THR A 2 6.55 -29.96 77.78
CA THR A 2 5.97 -28.86 77.03
C THR A 2 6.03 -29.21 75.55
N LYS A 3 4.88 -29.38 74.92
CA LYS A 3 4.69 -29.69 73.52
C LYS A 3 4.83 -28.40 72.69
N SER A 4 5.81 -28.43 71.80
CA SER A 4 5.97 -27.35 70.77
C SER A 4 5.00 -27.55 69.63
N LEU A 5 4.21 -26.54 69.36
CA LEU A 5 3.26 -26.46 68.21
C LEU A 5 3.98 -25.77 67.04
N VAL A 6 4.28 -26.53 66.00
CA VAL A 6 4.80 -25.96 64.74
C VAL A 6 3.64 -25.51 63.89
N LEU A 7 3.52 -24.19 63.71
CA LEU A 7 2.52 -23.55 62.84
C LEU A 7 3.10 -23.42 61.43
N THR A 8 2.64 -24.24 60.51
CA THR A 8 3.00 -24.16 59.08
C THR A 8 2.19 -23.06 58.41
N PHE A 9 2.86 -21.95 58.02
CA PHE A 9 2.26 -20.86 57.24
C PHE A 9 2.32 -21.26 55.77
N LEU A 10 1.17 -21.60 55.18
CA LEU A 10 1.02 -21.79 53.74
C LEU A 10 0.85 -20.41 53.10
N CYS A 11 1.92 -19.86 52.51
CA CYS A 11 1.82 -18.68 51.64
C CYS A 11 1.23 -19.09 50.29
N THR A 12 -0.07 -18.87 50.12
CA THR A 12 -0.72 -18.95 48.83
C THR A 12 -0.42 -17.66 48.07
N LEU A 13 0.58 -17.72 47.19
CA LEU A 13 0.89 -16.64 46.25
C LEU A 13 -0.17 -16.67 45.13
N CYS A 14 -1.23 -15.87 45.24
CA CYS A 14 -2.13 -15.61 44.16
C CYS A 14 -1.40 -14.78 43.08
N LEU A 15 -0.87 -15.45 42.05
CA LEU A 15 -0.54 -14.81 40.78
C LEU A 15 -1.85 -14.32 40.16
N ALA A 16 -2.16 -13.05 40.35
CA ALA A 16 -3.14 -12.36 39.52
C ALA A 16 -2.53 -12.24 38.13
N LEU A 17 -2.79 -13.22 37.24
CA LEU A 17 -2.70 -12.99 35.80
C LEU A 17 -3.73 -11.91 35.46
N SER A 18 -3.25 -10.69 35.33
CA SER A 18 -4.00 -9.64 34.65
C SER A 18 -4.15 -10.11 33.20
N ALA A 19 -5.25 -10.79 32.89
CA ALA A 19 -5.68 -10.96 31.51
C ALA A 19 -5.88 -9.55 30.96
N VAL A 20 -4.93 -9.08 30.17
CA VAL A 20 -5.15 -7.94 29.27
C VAL A 20 -6.20 -8.42 28.29
N THR A 21 -7.46 -8.21 28.63
CA THR A 21 -8.56 -8.34 27.67
C THR A 21 -8.21 -7.37 26.55
N ALA A 22 -7.92 -7.88 25.37
CA ALA A 22 -7.83 -7.06 24.17
C ALA A 22 -9.15 -6.26 24.10
N LYS A 23 -9.06 -4.95 24.40
CA LYS A 23 -10.20 -4.05 24.19
C LYS A 23 -10.57 -4.18 22.73
N GLY A 24 -11.81 -4.59 22.45
CA GLY A 24 -12.34 -4.58 21.09
C GLY A 24 -12.17 -3.19 20.49
N GLN A 25 -12.09 -3.10 19.15
CA GLN A 25 -11.99 -1.83 18.44
C GLN A 25 -13.09 -0.88 18.92
N GLU A 26 -12.74 0.31 19.40
CA GLU A 26 -13.72 1.35 19.75
C GLU A 26 -14.32 1.92 18.47
N SER A 27 -15.66 2.05 18.42
CA SER A 27 -16.32 2.73 17.31
C SER A 27 -15.90 4.20 17.27
N PHE A 28 -15.89 4.80 16.07
CA PHE A 28 -15.49 6.21 15.95
C PHE A 28 -16.42 7.15 16.73
N ARG A 29 -17.69 6.76 16.87
CA ARG A 29 -18.66 7.45 17.74
C ARG A 29 -18.25 7.47 19.22
N GLN A 30 -17.65 6.39 19.72
CA GLN A 30 -17.12 6.34 21.09
C GLN A 30 -15.91 7.28 21.25
N LEU A 31 -15.02 7.35 20.25
CA LEU A 31 -13.88 8.26 20.26
C LEU A 31 -14.30 9.74 20.25
N VAL A 32 -15.31 10.08 19.44
CA VAL A 32 -15.83 11.46 19.34
C VAL A 32 -16.66 11.85 20.57
N GLY A 33 -17.41 10.90 21.14
CA GLY A 33 -18.36 11.16 22.21
C GLY A 33 -19.66 11.83 21.71
N ASN A 34 -20.44 12.38 22.64
CA ASN A 34 -21.70 13.03 22.31
C ASN A 34 -21.47 14.47 21.84
N VAL A 35 -21.64 14.71 20.55
CA VAL A 35 -21.61 16.05 19.94
C VAL A 35 -22.91 16.29 19.19
N ALA A 36 -23.61 17.38 19.51
CA ALA A 36 -24.83 17.76 18.82
C ALA A 36 -24.51 18.44 17.48
N VAL A 37 -25.25 18.10 16.44
CA VAL A 37 -25.16 18.80 15.16
C VAL A 37 -25.70 20.22 15.29
N GLN A 38 -24.86 21.22 15.07
CA GLN A 38 -25.23 22.64 15.08
C GLN A 38 -25.04 23.25 13.68
N PRO A 39 -25.72 24.32 13.33
CA PRO A 39 -25.43 25.12 12.16
C PRO A 39 -23.98 25.60 12.17
N VAL A 40 -23.40 25.81 10.98
CA VAL A 40 -22.05 26.37 10.88
C VAL A 40 -22.07 27.80 11.44
N ALA A 41 -21.12 28.09 12.33
CA ALA A 41 -20.99 29.40 12.95
C ALA A 41 -20.75 30.49 11.90
N ASN A 42 -21.51 31.58 12.01
CA ASN A 42 -21.29 32.75 11.16
C ASN A 42 -20.07 33.51 11.68
N SER A 43 -18.93 33.39 10.99
CA SER A 43 -17.67 34.06 11.34
C SER A 43 -17.12 34.84 10.16
N GLU A 44 -16.30 35.88 10.45
CA GLU A 44 -15.62 36.66 9.40
C GLU A 44 -14.67 35.81 8.55
N SER A 45 -14.05 34.78 9.13
CA SER A 45 -13.12 33.90 8.48
C SER A 45 -13.57 32.44 8.56
N ILE A 46 -13.41 31.69 7.47
CA ILE A 46 -13.70 30.26 7.40
C ILE A 46 -12.59 29.52 8.14
N GLN A 47 -12.94 28.71 9.14
CA GLN A 47 -11.96 27.82 9.78
C GLN A 47 -11.64 26.64 8.87
N VAL A 48 -10.36 26.44 8.57
CA VAL A 48 -9.85 25.36 7.70
C VAL A 48 -8.80 24.58 8.49
N PRO A 49 -9.04 23.31 8.79
CA PRO A 49 -8.03 22.48 9.42
C PRO A 49 -6.89 22.17 8.45
N TYR A 50 -5.67 22.04 8.97
CA TYR A 50 -4.51 21.46 8.28
C TYR A 50 -3.91 20.36 9.17
N ILE A 51 -3.19 19.43 8.57
CA ILE A 51 -2.42 18.43 9.29
C ILE A 51 -0.92 18.61 8.99
N THR A 52 -0.07 18.04 9.83
CA THR A 52 1.39 18.08 9.66
C THR A 52 1.80 17.18 8.49
N TRP A 53 1.57 17.68 7.26
CA TRP A 53 1.78 16.96 6.02
C TRP A 53 2.17 17.90 4.87
N GLY A 54 3.02 17.42 3.94
CA GLY A 54 3.50 18.23 2.81
C GLY A 54 2.39 18.77 1.91
N GLY A 55 1.28 18.04 1.75
CA GLY A 55 0.12 18.48 0.97
C GLY A 55 -0.50 19.80 1.48
N ASP A 56 -0.39 20.08 2.77
CA ASP A 56 -0.93 21.31 3.39
C ASP A 56 -0.06 22.55 3.14
N VAL A 57 1.20 22.37 2.71
CA VAL A 57 2.11 23.48 2.39
C VAL A 57 1.56 24.36 1.25
N ALA A 58 0.88 23.75 0.27
CA ALA A 58 0.20 24.50 -0.78
C ALA A 58 -0.94 25.38 -0.22
N THR A 59 -1.65 24.91 0.82
CA THR A 59 -2.68 25.72 1.51
C THR A 59 -2.03 26.92 2.23
N PHE A 60 -0.86 26.75 2.87
CA PHE A 60 -0.12 27.86 3.49
C PHE A 60 0.38 28.87 2.44
N LEU A 61 0.85 28.39 1.30
CA LEU A 61 1.27 29.25 0.19
C LEU A 61 0.09 30.06 -0.33
N ALA A 62 -1.05 29.42 -0.57
CA ALA A 62 -2.27 30.08 -1.06
C ALA A 62 -2.82 31.11 -0.07
N ASN A 63 -2.74 30.84 1.23
CA ASN A 63 -3.28 31.71 2.29
C ASN A 63 -2.31 32.82 2.73
N GLY A 64 -1.04 32.66 2.44
CA GLY A 64 0.03 33.56 2.87
C GLY A 64 0.57 33.26 4.28
N ASP A 65 -0.26 32.83 5.22
CA ASP A 65 0.06 32.39 6.59
C ASP A 65 -1.14 31.66 7.20
N LEU A 66 -1.18 31.42 8.53
CA LEU A 66 -2.32 30.85 9.26
C LEU A 66 -3.59 31.72 9.18
N GLN A 67 -3.45 33.03 8.98
CA GLN A 67 -4.52 33.95 8.61
C GLN A 67 -4.28 34.43 7.18
N THR A 68 -5.36 34.61 6.41
CA THR A 68 -5.25 35.13 5.04
C THR A 68 -4.51 36.45 5.00
N GLN A 69 -3.35 36.48 4.34
CA GLN A 69 -2.50 37.67 4.23
C GLN A 69 -2.85 38.51 3.02
N ALA A 70 -2.58 39.82 3.11
CA ALA A 70 -2.70 40.74 1.99
C ALA A 70 -1.79 40.30 0.83
N GLY A 71 -2.34 40.30 -0.39
CA GLY A 71 -1.64 39.86 -1.59
C GLY A 71 -1.56 38.34 -1.79
N SER A 72 -2.09 37.55 -0.87
CA SER A 72 -2.16 36.08 -1.04
C SER A 72 -3.18 35.67 -2.11
N ILE A 73 -3.05 34.43 -2.61
CA ILE A 73 -3.95 33.87 -3.61
C ILE A 73 -5.39 33.88 -3.10
N TYR A 74 -5.63 33.42 -1.87
CA TYR A 74 -6.97 33.41 -1.29
C TYR A 74 -7.54 34.79 -1.03
N GLN A 75 -6.71 35.75 -0.57
CA GLN A 75 -7.19 37.12 -0.41
C GLN A 75 -7.61 37.72 -1.75
N SER A 76 -6.82 37.52 -2.80
CA SER A 76 -7.13 37.99 -4.15
C SER A 76 -8.40 37.36 -4.71
N ALA A 77 -8.74 36.12 -4.29
CA ALA A 77 -10.00 35.47 -4.61
C ALA A 77 -11.18 35.91 -3.72
N GLY A 78 -10.94 36.80 -2.75
CA GLY A 78 -11.96 37.28 -1.81
C GLY A 78 -12.31 36.30 -0.69
N LEU A 79 -11.41 35.34 -0.39
CA LEU A 79 -11.54 34.43 0.73
C LEU A 79 -10.82 34.98 1.98
N LYS A 80 -11.44 34.79 3.13
CA LYS A 80 -10.81 35.00 4.45
C LYS A 80 -10.80 33.67 5.20
N LEU A 81 -9.62 33.08 5.37
CA LEU A 81 -9.43 31.78 6.01
C LEU A 81 -8.63 31.92 7.30
N LYS A 82 -8.97 31.09 8.27
CA LYS A 82 -8.19 30.83 9.48
C LYS A 82 -7.77 29.37 9.46
N LEU A 83 -6.49 29.11 9.20
CA LEU A 83 -5.93 27.77 9.25
C LEU A 83 -5.69 27.36 10.70
N VAL A 84 -6.09 26.16 11.07
CA VAL A 84 -5.97 25.62 12.43
C VAL A 84 -5.37 24.22 12.39
N ALA A 85 -4.49 23.91 13.35
CA ALA A 85 -3.91 22.57 13.45
C ALA A 85 -5.01 21.52 13.70
N GLY A 86 -4.95 20.43 12.98
CA GLY A 86 -5.97 19.40 12.94
C GLY A 86 -5.41 17.96 13.00
N ASP A 87 -4.19 17.76 13.50
CA ASP A 87 -3.61 16.42 13.68
C ASP A 87 -4.45 15.53 14.62
N ASP A 88 -5.20 16.14 15.56
CA ASP A 88 -6.29 15.45 16.27
C ASP A 88 -7.55 15.38 15.38
N PHE A 89 -7.65 14.33 14.57
CA PHE A 89 -8.79 14.15 13.68
C PHE A 89 -10.11 13.96 14.44
N VAL A 90 -10.08 13.35 15.62
CA VAL A 90 -11.29 13.23 16.48
C VAL A 90 -11.77 14.61 16.91
N GLY A 91 -10.84 15.50 17.26
CA GLY A 91 -11.14 16.92 17.55
C GLY A 91 -11.68 17.66 16.32
N GLN A 92 -11.12 17.44 15.14
CA GLN A 92 -11.67 18.00 13.88
C GLN A 92 -13.11 17.58 13.66
N VAL A 93 -13.44 16.29 13.87
CA VAL A 93 -14.81 15.76 13.71
C VAL A 93 -15.75 16.43 14.71
N ARG A 94 -15.33 16.69 15.96
CA ARG A 94 -16.13 17.44 16.94
C ARG A 94 -16.40 18.86 16.46
N ASP A 95 -15.39 19.57 15.99
CA ASP A 95 -15.51 20.93 15.46
C ASP A 95 -16.41 21.00 14.23
N TYR A 96 -16.32 19.99 13.36
CA TYR A 96 -17.15 19.85 12.17
C TYR A 96 -18.63 19.61 12.50
N VAL A 97 -18.94 18.64 13.36
CA VAL A 97 -20.32 18.31 13.74
C VAL A 97 -20.95 19.47 14.52
N SER A 98 -20.20 20.11 15.42
CA SER A 98 -20.69 21.26 16.20
C SER A 98 -20.78 22.56 15.39
N GLY A 99 -20.39 22.57 14.11
CA GLY A 99 -20.48 23.75 13.24
C GLY A 99 -19.40 24.80 13.46
N LYS A 100 -18.39 24.54 14.27
CA LYS A 100 -17.25 25.44 14.48
C LYS A 100 -16.37 25.52 13.22
N SER A 101 -16.20 24.40 12.51
CA SER A 101 -15.54 24.34 11.19
C SER A 101 -16.48 23.73 10.16
N PRO A 102 -16.66 24.32 8.97
CA PRO A 102 -17.38 23.68 7.89
C PRO A 102 -16.57 22.61 7.14
N MET A 103 -15.27 22.49 7.44
CA MET A 103 -14.32 21.68 6.69
C MET A 103 -13.68 20.59 7.55
N LEU A 104 -13.34 19.48 6.90
CA LEU A 104 -12.48 18.41 7.40
C LEU A 104 -11.25 18.28 6.53
N ARG A 105 -10.11 17.97 7.12
CA ARG A 105 -8.85 17.59 6.48
C ARG A 105 -8.41 16.24 7.03
N GLY A 106 -8.18 15.29 6.17
CA GLY A 106 -7.71 13.97 6.56
C GLY A 106 -7.43 13.11 5.33
N THR A 107 -7.13 11.83 5.56
CA THR A 107 -7.11 10.85 4.48
C THR A 107 -8.55 10.39 4.19
N PHE A 108 -8.76 9.86 2.99
CA PHE A 108 -10.09 9.34 2.62
C PHE A 108 -10.56 8.23 3.57
N HIS A 109 -9.62 7.36 4.00
CA HIS A 109 -9.90 6.31 4.97
C HIS A 109 -10.24 6.86 6.38
N MET A 110 -9.62 7.97 6.80
CA MET A 110 -9.99 8.63 8.08
C MET A 110 -11.43 9.16 8.04
N LEU A 111 -11.85 9.76 6.92
CA LEU A 111 -13.24 10.14 6.72
C LEU A 111 -14.17 8.91 6.78
N GLY A 112 -13.76 7.80 6.15
CA GLY A 112 -14.49 6.54 6.20
C GLY A 112 -14.69 6.02 7.62
N GLN A 113 -13.63 6.01 8.43
CA GLN A 113 -13.72 5.62 9.86
C GLN A 113 -14.73 6.46 10.62
N ALA A 114 -14.81 7.76 10.32
CA ALA A 114 -15.74 8.70 10.96
C ALA A 114 -17.17 8.71 10.36
N SER A 115 -17.40 7.94 9.29
CA SER A 115 -18.60 8.04 8.44
C SER A 115 -19.93 8.00 9.20
N GLU A 116 -20.06 7.14 10.21
CA GLU A 116 -21.27 7.02 11.03
C GLU A 116 -21.52 8.28 11.89
N VAL A 117 -20.50 9.10 12.15
CA VAL A 117 -20.63 10.34 12.92
C VAL A 117 -20.90 11.52 11.99
N ILE A 118 -20.14 11.63 10.91
CA ILE A 118 -20.16 12.81 10.03
C ILE A 118 -21.21 12.76 8.93
N ALA A 119 -21.69 11.58 8.55
CA ALA A 119 -22.61 11.41 7.43
C ALA A 119 -24.01 10.86 7.80
N ALA A 120 -24.27 10.61 9.08
CA ALA A 120 -25.61 10.17 9.53
C ALA A 120 -26.67 11.29 9.46
N ASP A 121 -26.26 12.55 9.72
CA ASP A 121 -27.13 13.71 9.54
C ASP A 121 -26.93 14.30 8.14
N PRO A 122 -28.00 14.48 7.34
CA PRO A 122 -27.85 15.04 5.98
C PRO A 122 -27.14 16.39 5.92
N ARG A 123 -27.24 17.22 6.98
CA ARG A 123 -26.57 18.54 7.03
C ARG A 123 -25.05 18.42 7.10
N THR A 124 -24.57 17.44 7.83
CA THR A 124 -23.13 17.21 8.02
C THR A 124 -22.54 16.23 7.03
N LYS A 125 -23.35 15.60 6.16
CA LYS A 125 -22.86 14.69 5.14
C LYS A 125 -21.68 15.30 4.36
N PRO A 126 -20.50 14.67 4.33
CA PRO A 126 -19.35 15.25 3.65
C PRO A 126 -19.54 15.32 2.13
N VAL A 127 -19.13 16.45 1.57
CA VAL A 127 -18.83 16.61 0.15
C VAL A 127 -17.31 16.70 0.04
N VAL A 128 -16.67 15.70 -0.54
CA VAL A 128 -15.22 15.74 -0.79
C VAL A 128 -14.96 16.67 -1.95
N ILE A 129 -14.17 17.73 -1.72
CA ILE A 129 -14.04 18.85 -2.67
C ILE A 129 -12.68 18.90 -3.37
N LEU A 130 -11.66 18.25 -2.81
CA LEU A 130 -10.30 18.32 -3.30
C LEU A 130 -9.51 17.11 -2.81
N GLN A 131 -8.74 16.51 -3.70
CA GLN A 131 -7.64 15.60 -3.37
C GLN A 131 -6.33 16.40 -3.40
N LEU A 132 -5.61 16.46 -2.28
CA LEU A 132 -4.37 17.23 -2.18
C LEU A 132 -3.19 16.47 -2.75
N SER A 133 -3.03 15.25 -2.29
CA SER A 133 -1.89 14.39 -2.61
C SER A 133 -2.22 12.91 -2.43
N TRP A 134 -1.32 12.09 -2.97
CA TRP A 134 -1.10 10.72 -2.52
C TRP A 134 0.11 10.71 -1.62
N SER A 135 0.08 9.92 -0.54
CA SER A 135 1.27 9.73 0.28
C SER A 135 2.30 8.84 -0.39
N ALA A 136 3.58 9.19 -0.23
CA ALA A 136 4.74 8.35 -0.50
C ALA A 136 5.62 8.17 0.76
N GLY A 137 5.20 8.71 1.90
CA GLY A 137 5.98 8.79 3.14
C GLY A 137 5.49 7.89 4.27
N ASP A 138 4.65 6.89 3.99
CA ASP A 138 4.13 5.95 5.00
C ASP A 138 4.60 4.53 4.72
N HIS A 139 5.01 3.82 5.78
CA HIS A 139 5.72 2.55 5.66
C HIS A 139 5.26 1.53 6.69
N ILE A 140 5.41 0.25 6.36
CA ILE A 140 5.35 -0.86 7.32
C ILE A 140 6.77 -1.40 7.50
N VAL A 141 7.32 -1.19 8.69
CA VAL A 141 8.62 -1.71 9.11
C VAL A 141 8.39 -2.96 9.94
N ALA A 142 9.13 -4.03 9.67
CA ALA A 142 8.98 -5.31 10.32
C ALA A 142 10.32 -5.88 10.79
N ARG A 143 10.27 -6.87 11.73
CA ARG A 143 11.45 -7.61 12.14
C ARG A 143 11.91 -8.56 11.04
N LYS A 144 13.17 -8.99 11.11
CA LYS A 144 13.89 -9.74 10.06
C LYS A 144 13.19 -11.02 9.56
N GLU A 145 12.33 -11.61 10.39
CA GLU A 145 11.62 -12.86 10.07
C GLU A 145 10.42 -12.66 9.13
N ILE A 146 9.93 -11.43 9.01
CA ILE A 146 8.77 -11.07 8.20
C ILE A 146 9.30 -10.47 6.89
N LYS A 147 9.07 -11.13 5.76
CA LYS A 147 9.64 -10.74 4.47
C LYS A 147 8.64 -10.05 3.55
N SER A 148 7.36 -10.35 3.72
CA SER A 148 6.27 -9.87 2.88
C SER A 148 5.01 -9.60 3.69
N LEU A 149 4.01 -9.01 3.07
CA LEU A 149 2.69 -8.81 3.69
C LEU A 149 1.99 -10.13 4.04
N ASN A 150 2.29 -11.21 3.33
CA ASN A 150 1.72 -12.53 3.62
C ASN A 150 2.17 -13.06 5.00
N ASP A 151 3.36 -12.68 5.45
CA ASP A 151 3.93 -13.13 6.73
C ASP A 151 3.32 -12.42 7.95
N LEU A 152 2.47 -11.41 7.74
CA LEU A 152 1.81 -10.68 8.82
C LEU A 152 0.74 -11.51 9.54
N LYS A 153 0.31 -12.65 9.01
CA LYS A 153 -0.68 -13.51 9.65
C LYS A 153 -0.21 -13.97 11.04
N GLY A 154 -1.05 -13.73 12.05
CA GLY A 154 -0.77 -14.06 13.47
C GLY A 154 0.19 -13.09 14.17
N LYS A 155 0.61 -12.00 13.52
CA LYS A 155 1.62 -11.05 14.04
C LYS A 155 1.01 -9.90 14.81
N LYS A 156 1.83 -9.30 15.70
CA LYS A 156 1.50 -8.08 16.46
C LYS A 156 2.01 -6.85 15.71
N ILE A 157 1.11 -5.93 15.40
CA ILE A 157 1.42 -4.75 14.60
C ILE A 157 1.05 -3.48 15.38
N ALA A 158 2.01 -2.60 15.62
CA ALA A 158 1.76 -1.30 16.23
C ALA A 158 1.26 -0.30 15.18
N CYS A 159 0.15 0.40 15.48
CA CYS A 159 -0.49 1.36 14.58
C CYS A 159 -1.22 2.44 15.37
N GLN A 160 -1.21 3.69 14.87
CA GLN A 160 -1.98 4.77 15.49
C GLN A 160 -3.48 4.53 15.35
N GLN A 161 -4.23 4.68 16.45
CA GLN A 161 -5.68 4.56 16.44
C GLN A 161 -6.34 5.75 15.74
N GLY A 162 -7.21 5.49 14.76
CA GLY A 162 -7.96 6.53 14.06
C GLY A 162 -7.14 7.40 13.11
N GLY A 163 -5.86 7.10 12.92
CA GLY A 163 -4.94 7.85 12.08
C GLY A 163 -4.84 7.33 10.62
N PRO A 164 -3.94 7.91 9.82
CA PRO A 164 -3.79 7.60 8.39
C PRO A 164 -3.33 6.15 8.15
N HIS A 165 -2.51 5.62 9.04
CA HIS A 165 -1.94 4.27 8.91
C HIS A 165 -2.97 3.14 9.05
N VAL A 166 -4.17 3.40 9.60
CA VAL A 166 -5.25 2.41 9.60
C VAL A 166 -5.65 2.04 8.17
N GLY A 167 -5.71 3.02 7.27
CA GLY A 167 -5.95 2.80 5.85
C GLY A 167 -4.83 2.02 5.17
N LEU A 168 -3.57 2.40 5.39
CA LEU A 168 -2.39 1.68 4.88
C LEU A 168 -2.39 0.21 5.31
N LEU A 169 -2.65 -0.05 6.60
CA LEU A 169 -2.69 -1.41 7.13
C LEU A 169 -3.86 -2.20 6.54
N TYR A 170 -5.04 -1.57 6.38
CA TYR A 170 -6.19 -2.18 5.74
C TYR A 170 -5.91 -2.60 4.29
N ASP A 171 -5.34 -1.70 3.48
CA ASP A 171 -5.01 -1.97 2.07
C ASP A 171 -3.93 -3.05 1.96
N SER A 172 -2.92 -3.02 2.84
CA SER A 172 -1.85 -4.02 2.91
C SER A 172 -2.37 -5.42 3.26
N LEU A 173 -3.21 -5.52 4.28
CA LEU A 173 -3.83 -6.79 4.67
C LEU A 173 -4.77 -7.30 3.58
N SER A 174 -5.57 -6.42 2.95
CA SER A 174 -6.47 -6.78 1.86
C SER A 174 -5.70 -7.36 0.67
N ALA A 175 -4.55 -6.78 0.32
CA ALA A 175 -3.67 -7.32 -0.72
C ALA A 175 -3.19 -8.74 -0.39
N ALA A 176 -2.84 -9.00 0.88
CA ALA A 176 -2.41 -10.30 1.36
C ALA A 176 -3.56 -11.29 1.66
N GLN A 177 -4.83 -10.93 1.39
CA GLN A 177 -6.04 -11.69 1.78
C GLN A 177 -6.16 -11.90 3.30
N LEU A 178 -5.65 -10.96 4.06
CA LEU A 178 -5.77 -10.92 5.51
C LEU A 178 -6.78 -9.85 5.94
N THR A 179 -7.24 -9.97 7.17
CA THR A 179 -8.12 -9.01 7.82
C THR A 179 -7.54 -8.62 9.18
N ASN A 180 -8.14 -7.65 9.86
CA ASN A 180 -7.76 -7.32 11.23
C ASN A 180 -7.96 -8.47 12.24
N LYS A 181 -8.69 -9.53 11.86
CA LYS A 181 -8.87 -10.75 12.69
C LYS A 181 -7.70 -11.72 12.56
N ASP A 182 -6.92 -11.59 11.50
CA ASP A 182 -5.75 -12.44 11.23
C ASP A 182 -4.48 -11.93 11.91
N ILE A 183 -4.51 -10.75 12.54
CA ILE A 183 -3.40 -10.09 13.21
C ILE A 183 -3.81 -9.60 14.60
N GLN A 184 -2.85 -9.17 15.41
CA GLN A 184 -3.09 -8.44 16.64
C GLN A 184 -2.63 -6.99 16.49
N ILE A 185 -3.56 -6.04 16.44
CA ILE A 185 -3.21 -4.62 16.38
C ILE A 185 -2.96 -4.10 17.80
N VAL A 186 -1.83 -3.43 17.99
CA VAL A 186 -1.49 -2.73 19.22
C VAL A 186 -1.59 -1.24 18.94
N TRP A 187 -2.67 -0.64 19.48
CA TRP A 187 -2.99 0.76 19.23
C TRP A 187 -2.06 1.70 19.97
N THR A 188 -1.49 2.67 19.24
CA THR A 188 -0.74 3.79 19.79
C THR A 188 -1.58 5.06 19.76
N LYS A 189 -1.23 6.01 20.64
CA LYS A 189 -1.96 7.27 20.74
C LYS A 189 -1.54 8.24 19.64
N ASP A 190 -0.24 8.39 19.44
CA ASP A 190 0.32 9.39 18.55
C ASP A 190 0.86 8.73 17.27
N LEU A 191 0.93 9.46 16.18
CA LEU A 191 1.48 9.01 14.90
C LEU A 191 2.99 8.75 15.02
N ALA A 192 3.69 9.68 15.64
CA ALA A 192 5.13 9.66 15.84
C ALA A 192 5.50 10.06 17.28
N GLY A 193 6.80 10.07 17.60
CA GLY A 193 7.31 10.47 18.91
C GLY A 193 7.12 9.43 20.02
N PRO A 194 7.19 9.83 21.30
CA PRO A 194 7.31 8.91 22.44
C PRO A 194 6.17 7.90 22.62
N ASN A 195 4.97 8.23 22.15
CA ASN A 195 3.78 7.38 22.22
C ASN A 195 3.39 6.82 20.83
N GLY A 196 4.28 6.92 19.85
CA GLY A 196 4.08 6.45 18.48
C GLY A 196 4.46 4.97 18.30
N ALA A 197 4.09 4.44 17.12
CA ALA A 197 4.29 3.04 16.78
C ALA A 197 5.78 2.66 16.66
N ALA A 198 6.63 3.56 16.15
CA ALA A 198 8.07 3.34 16.05
C ALA A 198 8.73 3.15 17.40
N GLU A 199 8.37 3.99 18.37
CA GLU A 199 8.96 3.92 19.72
C GLU A 199 8.49 2.69 20.49
N LEU A 200 7.22 2.29 20.30
CA LEU A 200 6.70 1.03 20.84
C LEU A 200 7.44 -0.18 20.25
N PHE A 201 7.64 -0.21 18.92
CA PHE A 201 8.38 -1.28 18.23
C PHE A 201 9.84 -1.36 18.70
N ARG A 202 10.48 -0.21 18.98
CA ARG A 202 11.85 -0.15 19.50
C ARG A 202 11.96 -0.74 20.91
N LYS A 203 10.99 -0.43 21.78
CA LYS A 203 11.01 -0.82 23.21
C LYS A 203 10.50 -2.23 23.49
N ASP A 204 9.54 -2.71 22.70
CA ASP A 204 8.89 -4.01 22.91
C ASP A 204 9.23 -4.98 21.78
N SER A 205 10.10 -5.95 22.07
CA SER A 205 10.50 -6.98 21.12
C SER A 205 9.37 -7.95 20.72
N SER A 206 8.24 -7.94 21.43
CA SER A 206 7.07 -8.74 21.07
C SER A 206 6.23 -8.11 19.94
N ILE A 207 6.49 -6.85 19.57
CA ILE A 207 5.88 -6.21 18.42
C ILE A 207 6.64 -6.65 17.16
N ASP A 208 5.93 -7.29 16.26
CA ASP A 208 6.50 -7.88 15.03
C ASP A 208 6.68 -6.85 13.89
N ALA A 209 5.76 -5.88 13.79
CA ALA A 209 5.81 -4.81 12.79
C ALA A 209 5.18 -3.51 13.33
N CYS A 210 5.45 -2.40 12.65
CA CYS A 210 4.85 -1.10 12.97
C CYS A 210 4.59 -0.28 11.70
N CYS A 211 3.52 0.52 11.75
CA CYS A 211 3.20 1.50 10.72
C CYS A 211 3.81 2.84 11.12
N VAL A 212 4.62 3.43 10.25
CA VAL A 212 5.47 4.59 10.56
C VAL A 212 5.57 5.55 9.38
N ILE A 213 5.93 6.79 9.65
CA ILE A 213 6.30 7.80 8.63
C ILE A 213 7.80 7.73 8.31
N THR A 214 8.23 8.38 7.22
CA THR A 214 9.62 8.39 6.74
C THR A 214 10.66 8.70 7.83
N PRO A 215 10.56 9.74 8.67
CA PRO A 215 11.56 10.00 9.72
C PRO A 215 11.71 8.85 10.72
N ASP A 216 10.60 8.24 11.12
CA ASP A 216 10.61 7.10 12.03
C ASP A 216 11.22 5.85 11.38
N LEU A 217 10.91 5.60 10.10
CA LEU A 217 11.53 4.53 9.32
C LEU A 217 13.05 4.68 9.33
N LEU A 218 13.56 5.85 8.96
CA LEU A 218 15.00 6.13 8.92
C LEU A 218 15.64 5.92 10.31
N GLY A 219 14.95 6.31 11.37
CA GLY A 219 15.38 6.07 12.75
C GLY A 219 15.36 4.60 13.17
N LEU A 220 14.55 3.74 12.53
CA LEU A 220 14.48 2.29 12.85
C LEU A 220 15.45 1.44 12.02
N THR A 221 15.71 1.82 10.76
CA THR A 221 16.45 1.01 9.79
C THR A 221 17.81 1.61 9.40
N GLY A 222 17.93 2.94 9.42
CA GLY A 222 19.07 3.69 8.89
C GLY A 222 18.97 4.00 7.38
N GLY A 223 17.88 3.58 6.70
CA GLY A 223 17.64 3.85 5.28
C GLY A 223 16.49 3.04 4.72
N PHE A 224 16.05 3.34 3.49
CA PHE A 224 14.89 2.68 2.87
C PHE A 224 15.16 1.20 2.51
N ASP A 225 16.34 0.91 1.96
CA ASP A 225 16.69 -0.41 1.41
C ASP A 225 17.74 -1.14 2.26
N VAL A 226 17.87 -0.73 3.53
CA VAL A 226 18.81 -1.35 4.47
C VAL A 226 18.08 -1.89 5.67
N ALA A 227 18.67 -2.93 6.28
CA ALA A 227 18.17 -3.46 7.55
C ALA A 227 18.91 -2.79 8.72
N GLY A 228 18.16 -2.44 9.77
CA GLY A 228 18.73 -1.85 10.98
C GLY A 228 19.86 -2.68 11.58
N SER A 229 20.93 -2.01 11.93
CA SER A 229 22.12 -2.65 12.52
C SER A 229 22.01 -2.92 14.03
N GLY A 230 21.05 -2.28 14.69
CA GLY A 230 20.95 -2.24 16.16
C GLY A 230 21.85 -1.19 16.80
N ALA A 231 22.60 -0.44 16.01
CA ALA A 231 23.40 0.70 16.46
C ALA A 231 22.64 2.01 16.27
N GLU A 232 23.04 3.08 16.95
CA GLU A 232 22.56 4.46 16.77
C GLU A 232 21.02 4.61 16.87
N GLY A 233 20.36 3.76 17.68
CA GLY A 233 18.91 3.78 17.86
C GLY A 233 18.12 2.97 16.84
N THR A 234 18.76 2.38 15.82
CA THR A 234 18.12 1.45 14.88
C THR A 234 17.76 0.13 15.57
N VAL A 235 16.81 -0.62 14.98
CA VAL A 235 16.40 -1.93 15.51
C VAL A 235 17.04 -3.02 14.67
N GLN A 236 17.77 -3.94 15.31
CA GLN A 236 18.49 -5.04 14.64
C GLN A 236 17.59 -5.82 13.69
N GLY A 237 17.94 -5.81 12.40
CA GLY A 237 17.25 -6.53 11.34
C GLY A 237 15.89 -5.95 10.93
N ALA A 238 15.48 -4.82 11.51
CA ALA A 238 14.27 -4.12 11.08
C ALA A 238 14.41 -3.63 9.64
N HIS A 239 13.39 -3.83 8.81
CA HIS A 239 13.40 -3.44 7.40
C HIS A 239 11.99 -3.14 6.89
N VAL A 240 11.89 -2.48 5.75
CA VAL A 240 10.62 -2.11 5.12
C VAL A 240 10.05 -3.30 4.35
N ILE A 241 8.84 -3.71 4.69
CA ILE A 241 8.11 -4.76 3.94
C ILE A 241 7.06 -4.19 2.99
N ASN A 242 6.58 -2.96 3.24
CA ASN A 242 5.68 -2.23 2.36
C ASN A 242 5.82 -0.72 2.54
N SER A 243 5.57 0.04 1.49
CA SER A 243 5.64 1.50 1.48
C SER A 243 4.61 2.10 0.53
N THR A 244 4.10 3.27 0.85
CA THR A 244 3.28 4.07 -0.07
C THR A 244 4.05 4.58 -1.28
N GLN A 245 5.37 4.48 -1.30
CA GLN A 245 6.16 4.67 -2.52
C GLN A 245 5.76 3.67 -3.61
N GLN A 246 5.55 2.40 -3.27
CA GLN A 246 5.07 1.35 -4.17
C GLN A 246 3.54 1.27 -4.18
N MET A 247 2.91 1.33 -3.00
CA MET A 247 1.45 1.35 -2.81
C MET A 247 0.91 2.78 -3.01
N SER A 248 1.24 3.40 -4.13
CA SER A 248 1.10 4.84 -4.39
C SER A 248 -0.35 5.35 -4.46
N ARG A 249 -1.35 4.46 -4.37
CA ARG A 249 -2.77 4.80 -4.41
C ARG A 249 -3.53 4.35 -3.14
N SER A 250 -2.82 4.13 -2.03
CA SER A 250 -3.43 3.78 -0.75
C SER A 250 -3.96 5.02 -0.02
N ILE A 251 -3.09 5.94 0.34
CA ILE A 251 -3.45 7.10 1.17
C ILE A 251 -3.74 8.32 0.28
N ALA A 252 -5.03 8.62 0.10
CA ALA A 252 -5.52 9.82 -0.56
C ALA A 252 -5.80 10.91 0.49
N ASP A 253 -5.07 12.01 0.43
CA ASP A 253 -5.28 13.19 1.25
C ASP A 253 -6.37 14.08 0.67
N VAL A 254 -7.35 14.47 1.48
CA VAL A 254 -8.52 15.20 0.98
C VAL A 254 -8.97 16.34 1.89
N TYR A 255 -9.65 17.31 1.29
CA TYR A 255 -10.56 18.21 1.97
C TYR A 255 -12.01 17.80 1.69
N ALA A 256 -12.82 17.85 2.72
CA ALA A 256 -14.27 17.69 2.64
C ALA A 256 -14.98 18.84 3.35
N VAL A 257 -16.19 19.14 2.89
CA VAL A 257 -17.03 20.19 3.50
C VAL A 257 -18.41 19.63 3.86
N ARG A 258 -19.07 20.26 4.83
CA ARG A 258 -20.43 19.93 5.21
C ARG A 258 -21.41 20.22 4.07
N ARG A 259 -22.41 19.36 3.87
CA ARG A 259 -23.43 19.51 2.83
C ARG A 259 -24.18 20.82 2.94
N ASP A 260 -24.67 21.16 4.16
CA ASP A 260 -25.43 22.40 4.39
C ASP A 260 -24.63 23.66 4.06
N TRP A 261 -23.33 23.66 4.37
CA TRP A 261 -22.45 24.77 4.05
C TRP A 261 -22.06 24.79 2.56
N TYR A 262 -21.80 23.63 1.95
CA TYR A 262 -21.47 23.50 0.52
C TYR A 262 -22.57 24.09 -0.36
N ASP A 263 -23.83 23.72 -0.10
CA ASP A 263 -24.95 24.13 -0.92
C ASP A 263 -25.15 25.65 -0.92
N ALA A 264 -24.80 26.32 0.19
CA ALA A 264 -24.84 27.78 0.35
C ALA A 264 -23.58 28.51 -0.12
N ASN A 265 -22.45 27.81 -0.33
CA ASN A 265 -21.13 28.45 -0.55
C ASN A 265 -20.34 27.84 -1.73
N LYS A 266 -20.99 27.31 -2.76
CA LYS A 266 -20.32 26.67 -3.91
C LYS A 266 -19.24 27.55 -4.56
N GLU A 267 -19.50 28.86 -4.69
CA GLU A 267 -18.52 29.80 -5.24
C GLU A 267 -17.25 29.88 -4.38
N LYS A 268 -17.40 29.89 -3.04
CA LYS A 268 -16.24 29.90 -2.13
C LYS A 268 -15.45 28.60 -2.22
N VAL A 269 -16.13 27.47 -2.39
CA VAL A 269 -15.50 26.17 -2.62
C VAL A 269 -14.70 26.16 -3.92
N ASN A 270 -15.27 26.65 -5.03
CA ASN A 270 -14.57 26.77 -6.29
C ASN A 270 -13.31 27.65 -6.18
N LYS A 271 -13.42 28.80 -5.48
CA LYS A 271 -12.29 29.69 -5.23
C LYS A 271 -11.21 29.04 -4.35
N PHE A 272 -11.62 28.25 -3.36
CA PHE A 272 -10.69 27.51 -2.50
C PHE A 272 -9.92 26.45 -3.32
N VAL A 273 -10.61 25.63 -4.10
CA VAL A 273 -10.00 24.61 -4.95
C VAL A 273 -9.08 25.22 -6.00
N ALA A 274 -9.53 26.28 -6.71
CA ALA A 274 -8.73 26.98 -7.70
C ALA A 274 -7.46 27.58 -7.09
N GLY A 275 -7.58 28.21 -5.91
CA GLY A 275 -6.44 28.79 -5.19
C GLY A 275 -5.44 27.75 -4.73
N TYR A 276 -5.90 26.59 -4.25
CA TYR A 276 -5.04 25.47 -3.92
C TYR A 276 -4.28 24.95 -5.13
N LEU A 277 -4.98 24.68 -6.25
CA LEU A 277 -4.36 24.17 -7.49
C LEU A 277 -3.31 25.13 -8.05
N LYS A 278 -3.58 26.45 -8.00
CA LYS A 278 -2.60 27.47 -8.37
C LYS A 278 -1.36 27.39 -7.49
N ALA A 279 -1.55 27.36 -6.17
CA ALA A 279 -0.44 27.30 -5.21
C ALA A 279 0.37 25.99 -5.35
N THR A 280 -0.29 24.87 -5.61
CA THR A 280 0.36 23.57 -5.83
C THR A 280 1.23 23.61 -7.09
N THR A 281 0.73 24.18 -8.19
CA THR A 281 1.51 24.35 -9.43
C THR A 281 2.78 25.18 -9.18
N GLU A 282 2.66 26.29 -8.43
CA GLU A 282 3.81 27.13 -8.06
C GLU A 282 4.79 26.37 -7.14
N LEU A 283 4.29 25.65 -6.13
CA LEU A 283 5.09 24.88 -5.18
C LEU A 283 5.89 23.77 -5.86
N VAL A 284 5.25 22.99 -6.74
CA VAL A 284 5.91 21.90 -7.47
C VAL A 284 6.99 22.44 -8.40
N LYS A 285 6.75 23.57 -9.06
CA LYS A 285 7.77 24.24 -9.88
C LYS A 285 9.00 24.62 -9.04
N LEU A 286 8.81 25.21 -7.88
CA LEU A 286 9.92 25.60 -6.98
C LEU A 286 10.69 24.37 -6.45
N ARG A 287 9.98 23.30 -6.13
CA ARG A 287 10.57 22.04 -5.70
C ARG A 287 11.44 21.42 -6.81
N LYS A 288 10.91 21.27 -8.03
CA LYS A 288 11.65 20.73 -9.19
C LYS A 288 12.90 21.57 -9.49
N GLU A 289 12.80 22.90 -9.45
CA GLU A 289 13.97 23.78 -9.64
C GLU A 289 15.07 23.50 -8.61
N PHE A 290 14.71 23.25 -7.35
CA PHE A 290 15.67 22.87 -6.31
C PHE A 290 16.26 21.49 -6.54
N GLU A 291 15.43 20.49 -6.89
CA GLU A 291 15.88 19.11 -7.19
C GLU A 291 16.89 19.09 -8.36
N GLU A 292 16.62 19.86 -9.42
CA GLU A 292 17.50 19.93 -10.61
C GLU A 292 18.80 20.71 -10.36
N THR A 293 18.69 21.82 -9.62
CA THR A 293 19.84 22.75 -9.50
C THR A 293 20.61 22.60 -8.20
N GLN A 294 20.04 21.95 -7.20
CA GLN A 294 20.53 21.89 -5.82
C GLN A 294 20.77 23.30 -5.20
N LYS A 295 20.05 24.31 -5.73
CA LYS A 295 20.14 25.70 -5.26
C LYS A 295 18.80 26.15 -4.69
N LEU A 296 18.79 26.43 -3.41
CA LEU A 296 17.61 26.92 -2.71
C LEU A 296 17.28 28.36 -3.15
N SER A 297 16.30 28.53 -4.04
CA SER A 297 15.85 29.86 -4.47
C SER A 297 15.22 30.62 -3.31
N PRO A 298 15.28 32.00 -3.29
CA PRO A 298 14.66 32.78 -2.24
C PRO A 298 13.16 32.51 -2.06
N ALA A 299 12.46 32.24 -3.14
CA ALA A 299 11.04 31.91 -3.11
C ALA A 299 10.80 30.56 -2.43
N TYR A 300 11.55 29.53 -2.81
CA TYR A 300 11.42 28.21 -2.20
C TYR A 300 11.83 28.21 -0.74
N LYS A 301 12.94 28.89 -0.41
CA LYS A 301 13.36 29.09 0.99
C LYS A 301 12.27 29.72 1.85
N THR A 302 11.55 30.71 1.30
CA THR A 302 10.43 31.35 2.01
C THR A 302 9.30 30.38 2.30
N VAL A 303 8.97 29.49 1.34
CA VAL A 303 7.93 28.47 1.51
C VAL A 303 8.35 27.45 2.57
N LEU A 304 9.58 26.92 2.49
CA LEU A 304 10.09 25.94 3.45
C LEU A 304 10.19 26.52 4.87
N ALA A 305 10.69 27.74 5.02
CA ALA A 305 10.78 28.43 6.31
C ALA A 305 9.39 28.70 6.93
N LYS A 306 8.39 29.01 6.10
CA LYS A 306 7.02 29.14 6.55
C LYS A 306 6.47 27.81 7.07
N SER A 307 6.69 26.71 6.34
CA SER A 307 6.27 25.38 6.75
C SER A 307 6.94 24.96 8.05
N GLN A 308 8.25 25.16 8.17
CA GLN A 308 9.01 24.91 9.41
C GLN A 308 8.43 25.70 10.60
N ARG A 309 8.14 26.98 10.42
CA ARG A 309 7.56 27.82 11.49
C ARG A 309 6.16 27.36 11.89
N ILE A 310 5.33 26.91 10.93
CA ILE A 310 3.93 26.49 11.19
C ILE A 310 3.91 25.11 11.84
N PHE A 311 4.66 24.15 11.33
CA PHE A 311 4.73 22.81 11.88
C PHE A 311 5.64 22.69 13.10
N GLY A 312 6.58 23.63 13.27
CA GLY A 312 7.55 23.70 14.36
C GLY A 312 8.92 23.14 13.99
N GLU A 313 9.97 23.75 14.52
CA GLU A 313 11.37 23.34 14.30
C GLU A 313 11.68 21.95 14.90
N ALA A 314 10.92 21.51 15.89
CA ALA A 314 11.05 20.15 16.41
C ALA A 314 10.58 19.07 15.42
N VAL A 315 9.65 19.42 14.52
CA VAL A 315 9.13 18.53 13.47
C VAL A 315 9.98 18.64 12.21
N LEU A 316 10.37 19.84 11.83
CA LEU A 316 11.18 20.15 10.65
C LEU A 316 12.46 20.88 11.07
N PRO A 317 13.49 20.19 11.60
CA PRO A 317 14.73 20.83 12.09
C PRO A 317 15.47 21.63 11.03
N THR A 318 15.49 21.15 9.79
CA THR A 318 16.20 21.80 8.68
C THR A 318 15.27 22.09 7.50
N LEU A 319 15.63 23.07 6.67
CA LEU A 319 14.86 23.42 5.47
C LEU A 319 15.11 22.44 4.32
N GLU A 320 16.39 22.15 4.06
CA GLU A 320 16.82 21.41 2.86
C GLU A 320 16.65 19.89 3.00
N VAL A 321 16.61 19.37 4.22
CA VAL A 321 16.41 17.94 4.47
C VAL A 321 14.98 17.67 4.92
N ASP A 322 14.56 18.26 6.06
CA ASP A 322 13.29 17.88 6.68
C ASP A 322 12.08 18.57 6.01
N ALA A 323 12.12 19.90 5.82
CA ALA A 323 11.00 20.60 5.20
C ALA A 323 10.86 20.27 3.69
N HIS A 324 11.97 20.11 2.99
CA HIS A 324 11.96 19.63 1.61
C HIS A 324 11.56 18.15 1.54
N GLY A 325 12.11 17.30 2.41
CA GLY A 325 11.77 15.86 2.49
C GLY A 325 10.28 15.61 2.69
N LEU A 326 9.62 16.44 3.52
CA LEU A 326 8.17 16.37 3.70
C LEU A 326 7.39 16.61 2.40
N LEU A 327 7.93 17.41 1.48
CA LEU A 327 7.32 17.64 0.16
C LEU A 327 7.62 16.49 -0.82
N LEU A 328 8.73 15.77 -0.64
CA LEU A 328 9.04 14.56 -1.42
C LEU A 328 8.14 13.39 -1.04
N ASP A 329 7.70 13.34 0.20
CA ASP A 329 6.73 12.34 0.67
C ASP A 329 5.32 12.55 0.09
N CYS A 330 5.10 13.62 -0.68
CA CYS A 330 3.82 13.97 -1.29
C CYS A 330 3.85 13.88 -2.82
N THR A 331 3.02 13.02 -3.40
CA THR A 331 2.65 13.12 -4.82
C THR A 331 1.45 14.05 -4.92
N PHE A 332 1.71 15.32 -5.25
CA PHE A 332 0.64 16.33 -5.37
C PHE A 332 -0.30 16.01 -6.53
N VAL A 333 -1.59 16.27 -6.33
CA VAL A 333 -2.63 16.01 -7.33
C VAL A 333 -3.04 17.32 -7.99
N GLY A 334 -2.60 17.52 -9.23
CA GLY A 334 -2.97 18.66 -10.06
C GLY A 334 -4.34 18.52 -10.72
N LEU A 335 -4.64 19.42 -11.65
CA LEU A 335 -5.94 19.47 -12.31
C LEU A 335 -6.32 18.16 -13.02
N PRO A 336 -5.46 17.52 -13.84
CA PRO A 336 -5.79 16.24 -14.46
C PRO A 336 -6.09 15.14 -13.45
N GLY A 337 -5.34 15.11 -12.35
CA GLY A 337 -5.55 14.18 -11.26
C GLY A 337 -6.88 14.38 -10.55
N GLN A 338 -7.32 15.63 -10.35
CA GLN A 338 -8.67 15.93 -9.81
C GLN A 338 -9.75 15.38 -10.74
N ILE A 339 -9.62 15.58 -12.06
CA ILE A 339 -10.57 15.06 -13.06
C ILE A 339 -10.59 13.52 -12.99
N SER A 340 -9.41 12.89 -12.97
CA SER A 340 -9.31 11.44 -12.87
C SER A 340 -9.91 10.90 -11.56
N PHE A 341 -9.68 11.58 -10.44
CA PHE A 341 -10.17 11.15 -9.14
C PHE A 341 -11.70 11.26 -9.02
N PHE A 342 -12.28 12.38 -9.46
CA PHE A 342 -13.71 12.67 -9.26
C PHE A 342 -14.62 12.28 -10.41
N GLN A 343 -14.11 12.18 -11.66
CA GLN A 343 -14.96 12.05 -12.85
C GLN A 343 -14.64 10.83 -13.72
N ASP A 344 -13.54 10.12 -13.47
CA ASP A 344 -13.19 8.94 -14.26
C ASP A 344 -13.71 7.66 -13.60
N PRO A 345 -14.77 7.04 -14.14
CA PRO A 345 -15.36 5.82 -13.58
C PRO A 345 -14.43 4.60 -13.73
N GLY A 346 -13.44 4.66 -14.61
CA GLY A 346 -12.44 3.61 -14.81
C GLY A 346 -11.30 3.67 -13.79
N ASN A 347 -11.16 4.76 -13.03
CA ASN A 347 -10.14 4.90 -11.99
C ASN A 347 -10.58 4.17 -10.71
N LEU A 348 -10.10 2.94 -10.51
CA LEU A 348 -10.43 2.14 -9.33
C LEU A 348 -9.93 2.77 -8.01
N SER A 349 -8.92 3.64 -8.08
CA SER A 349 -8.42 4.41 -6.93
C SER A 349 -9.03 5.83 -6.87
N GLY A 350 -10.02 6.13 -7.72
CA GLY A 350 -10.79 7.36 -7.71
C GLY A 350 -11.81 7.40 -6.56
N PHE A 351 -12.63 8.44 -6.56
CA PHE A 351 -13.59 8.72 -5.49
C PHE A 351 -14.46 7.51 -5.12
N GLU A 352 -15.11 6.87 -6.10
CA GLU A 352 -16.03 5.74 -5.86
C GLU A 352 -15.31 4.51 -5.29
N GLY A 353 -14.10 4.21 -5.82
CA GLY A 353 -13.27 3.12 -5.30
C GLY A 353 -12.84 3.37 -3.87
N LYS A 354 -12.32 4.57 -3.58
CA LYS A 354 -11.90 4.96 -2.21
C LYS A 354 -13.07 5.07 -1.24
N LEU A 355 -14.23 5.52 -1.69
CA LEU A 355 -15.45 5.52 -0.87
C LEU A 355 -15.82 4.10 -0.46
N LYS A 356 -15.87 3.17 -1.43
CA LYS A 356 -16.18 1.78 -1.15
C LYS A 356 -15.20 1.16 -0.16
N GLU A 357 -13.89 1.31 -0.39
CA GLU A 357 -12.82 0.76 0.46
C GLU A 357 -12.87 1.35 1.87
N SER A 358 -13.07 2.66 2.00
CA SER A 358 -13.16 3.34 3.30
C SER A 358 -14.37 2.90 4.12
N LEU A 359 -15.51 2.66 3.48
CA LEU A 359 -16.71 2.15 4.16
C LEU A 359 -16.60 0.65 4.48
N ASP A 360 -15.91 -0.13 3.63
CA ASP A 360 -15.59 -1.54 3.92
C ASP A 360 -14.66 -1.63 5.14
N LEU A 361 -13.62 -0.80 5.20
CA LEU A 361 -12.76 -0.66 6.37
C LEU A 361 -13.58 -0.31 7.62
N ALA A 362 -14.37 0.78 7.55
CA ALA A 362 -15.10 1.30 8.71
C ALA A 362 -16.03 0.25 9.31
N THR A 363 -16.79 -0.46 8.48
CA THR A 363 -17.73 -1.48 8.96
C THR A 363 -17.04 -2.80 9.28
N GLY A 364 -16.06 -3.24 8.48
CA GLY A 364 -15.34 -4.49 8.69
C GLY A 364 -14.47 -4.48 9.94
N TRP A 365 -13.88 -3.33 10.29
CA TRP A 365 -13.01 -3.18 11.46
C TRP A 365 -13.75 -2.65 12.72
N GLY A 366 -15.06 -2.33 12.60
CA GLY A 366 -15.88 -1.95 13.75
C GLY A 366 -15.84 -0.47 14.12
N TYR A 367 -15.29 0.41 13.28
CA TYR A 367 -15.37 1.86 13.47
C TYR A 367 -16.79 2.39 13.28
N ALA A 368 -17.56 1.78 12.37
CA ALA A 368 -18.95 2.09 12.09
C ALA A 368 -19.79 0.82 12.06
N LYS A 369 -21.06 0.92 12.47
CA LYS A 369 -22.06 -0.16 12.36
C LYS A 369 -22.85 -0.10 11.06
N VAL A 370 -23.03 1.12 10.54
CA VAL A 370 -23.82 1.40 9.35
C VAL A 370 -22.97 2.17 8.34
N ARG A 371 -23.14 1.83 7.08
CA ARG A 371 -22.46 2.51 5.97
C ARG A 371 -23.17 3.83 5.65
N HIS A 372 -22.49 4.93 5.83
CA HIS A 372 -22.93 6.25 5.42
C HIS A 372 -21.96 6.80 4.37
N GLY A 373 -22.42 6.94 3.12
CA GLY A 373 -21.59 7.43 2.03
C GLY A 373 -21.37 8.94 2.08
N PHE A 374 -20.36 9.37 1.33
CA PHE A 374 -20.03 10.78 1.06
C PHE A 374 -20.45 11.13 -0.35
N ASP A 375 -20.43 12.42 -0.68
CA ASP A 375 -20.69 12.87 -2.03
C ASP A 375 -19.41 13.45 -2.66
N PRO A 376 -19.15 13.19 -3.95
CA PRO A 376 -18.12 13.92 -4.67
C PRO A 376 -18.57 15.34 -4.93
N VAL A 377 -17.62 16.25 -5.05
CA VAL A 377 -17.88 17.58 -5.55
C VAL A 377 -18.31 17.51 -7.03
N VAL A 378 -19.24 18.37 -7.39
CA VAL A 378 -19.60 18.59 -8.81
C VAL A 378 -18.98 19.91 -9.24
N MET A 379 -17.94 19.84 -10.08
CA MET A 379 -17.18 21.00 -10.58
C MET A 379 -17.05 20.99 -12.10
N ASP A 380 -17.05 22.20 -12.66
CA ASP A 380 -16.56 22.46 -14.02
C ASP A 380 -15.04 22.74 -13.92
N TYR A 381 -14.23 21.74 -14.22
CA TYR A 381 -12.77 21.86 -14.11
C TYR A 381 -12.14 22.78 -15.14
N GLU A 382 -12.79 23.05 -16.27
CA GLU A 382 -12.35 24.08 -17.22
C GLU A 382 -12.52 25.48 -16.62
N ALA A 383 -13.66 25.73 -15.98
CA ALA A 383 -13.89 26.97 -15.23
C ALA A 383 -12.93 27.10 -14.02
N ILE A 384 -12.61 26.00 -13.31
CA ILE A 384 -11.61 25.97 -12.24
C ILE A 384 -10.22 26.32 -12.77
N ALA A 385 -9.78 25.72 -13.89
CA ALA A 385 -8.50 26.04 -14.51
C ALA A 385 -8.38 27.55 -14.83
N LYS A 386 -9.42 28.11 -15.44
CA LYS A 386 -9.49 29.54 -15.75
C LYS A 386 -9.43 30.41 -14.49
N LEU A 387 -10.15 30.02 -13.44
CA LEU A 387 -10.16 30.74 -12.16
C LEU A 387 -8.79 30.68 -11.47
N ALA A 388 -8.11 29.55 -11.55
CA ALA A 388 -6.76 29.35 -11.01
C ALA A 388 -5.67 30.04 -11.86
N GLY A 389 -5.95 30.32 -13.14
CA GLY A 389 -4.95 30.80 -14.10
C GLY A 389 -3.90 29.75 -14.45
N ILE A 390 -4.31 28.47 -14.50
CA ILE A 390 -3.49 27.32 -14.90
C ILE A 390 -4.00 26.74 -16.21
N GLU A 391 -3.17 25.96 -16.90
CA GLU A 391 -3.55 25.29 -18.14
C GLU A 391 -4.58 24.19 -17.85
N TYR A 392 -5.63 24.11 -18.68
CA TYR A 392 -6.56 23.01 -18.65
C TYR A 392 -6.01 21.83 -19.45
N SER A 393 -5.80 20.71 -18.80
CA SER A 393 -5.42 19.47 -19.45
C SER A 393 -6.25 18.30 -18.91
N LYS A 394 -6.59 17.38 -19.80
CA LYS A 394 -7.30 16.14 -19.42
C LYS A 394 -6.28 15.10 -18.95
N PRO A 395 -6.70 14.15 -18.09
CA PRO A 395 -5.84 13.04 -17.70
C PRO A 395 -5.37 12.29 -18.94
N THR A 396 -4.08 11.97 -19.02
CA THR A 396 -3.54 11.06 -20.03
C THR A 396 -3.82 9.63 -19.57
N THR A 397 -4.84 9.01 -20.16
CA THR A 397 -5.13 7.59 -19.89
C THR A 397 -4.28 6.72 -20.82
N GLY A 398 -3.58 5.73 -20.26
CA GLY A 398 -3.02 4.61 -21.01
C GLY A 398 -1.61 4.74 -21.57
N ALA A 399 -0.83 5.75 -21.22
CA ALA A 399 0.60 5.72 -21.53
C ALA A 399 1.29 4.61 -20.72
N PRO A 400 2.02 3.68 -21.37
CA PRO A 400 2.69 2.58 -20.68
C PRO A 400 3.84 3.13 -19.81
N ARG A 401 3.70 3.04 -18.50
CA ARG A 401 4.68 3.58 -17.54
C ARG A 401 5.88 2.66 -17.32
N PHE A 402 5.71 1.37 -17.60
CA PHE A 402 6.68 0.32 -17.33
C PHE A 402 7.33 -0.23 -18.61
N ALA A 403 7.17 0.46 -19.74
CA ALA A 403 7.67 -0.03 -21.04
C ALA A 403 9.21 -0.16 -21.05
N ASP A 404 9.91 0.81 -20.43
CA ASP A 404 11.36 0.86 -20.41
C ASP A 404 11.98 0.03 -19.26
N ALA A 405 11.16 -0.43 -18.32
CA ALA A 405 11.62 -1.25 -17.20
C ALA A 405 11.82 -2.74 -17.58
N GLY A 406 11.63 -3.13 -18.85
CA GLY A 406 11.73 -4.52 -19.31
C GLY A 406 13.12 -5.13 -19.09
N GLU A 407 14.20 -4.41 -19.44
CA GLU A 407 15.57 -4.91 -19.30
C GLU A 407 16.02 -5.02 -17.84
N SER A 408 15.61 -4.10 -16.97
CA SER A 408 15.96 -4.16 -15.54
C SER A 408 15.19 -5.26 -14.80
N VAL A 409 13.98 -5.60 -15.25
CA VAL A 409 13.17 -6.67 -14.64
C VAL A 409 13.74 -8.04 -14.96
N ASP A 410 14.28 -8.27 -16.15
CA ASP A 410 14.93 -9.54 -16.48
C ASP A 410 16.18 -9.80 -15.61
N GLN A 411 16.88 -8.75 -15.16
CA GLN A 411 17.96 -8.86 -14.18
C GLN A 411 17.44 -9.17 -12.76
N PHE A 412 16.28 -8.64 -12.37
CA PHE A 412 15.63 -8.93 -11.09
C PHE A 412 14.99 -10.33 -11.05
N LEU A 413 14.45 -10.81 -12.16
CA LEU A 413 13.75 -12.10 -12.24
C LEU A 413 14.65 -13.31 -11.99
N GLY A 414 15.98 -13.15 -12.08
CA GLY A 414 16.94 -14.25 -11.97
C GLY A 414 17.44 -14.58 -10.55
N ALA A 415 17.59 -13.62 -9.64
CA ALA A 415 18.32 -13.83 -8.39
C ALA A 415 17.61 -13.34 -7.11
N ASN A 416 16.76 -12.31 -7.16
CA ASN A 416 16.26 -11.61 -5.97
C ASN A 416 14.74 -11.35 -5.95
N LEU A 417 13.95 -12.14 -6.69
CA LEU A 417 12.50 -11.91 -6.77
C LEU A 417 11.83 -12.06 -5.41
N ASP A 418 12.25 -13.04 -4.60
CA ASP A 418 11.67 -13.29 -3.28
C ASP A 418 11.92 -12.12 -2.32
N ASP A 419 13.12 -11.54 -2.34
CA ASP A 419 13.50 -10.41 -1.49
C ASP A 419 12.76 -9.10 -1.87
N ASN A 420 12.31 -8.97 -3.12
CA ASN A 420 11.59 -7.82 -3.63
C ASN A 420 10.05 -8.03 -3.67
N THR A 421 9.56 -9.20 -3.29
CA THR A 421 8.12 -9.49 -3.28
C THR A 421 7.44 -8.83 -2.08
N ILE A 422 6.52 -7.91 -2.33
CA ILE A 422 5.70 -7.25 -1.31
C ILE A 422 4.57 -8.18 -0.86
N VAL A 423 3.90 -8.80 -1.83
CA VAL A 423 2.76 -9.70 -1.60
C VAL A 423 2.62 -10.67 -2.76
N SER A 424 2.15 -11.88 -2.47
CA SER A 424 1.86 -12.90 -3.49
C SER A 424 0.51 -13.58 -3.26
N PHE A 425 -0.06 -14.11 -4.34
CA PHE A 425 -1.22 -14.98 -4.32
C PHE A 425 -1.25 -15.91 -5.53
N THR A 426 -2.00 -17.02 -5.44
CA THR A 426 -1.94 -18.10 -6.42
C THR A 426 -3.32 -18.43 -6.99
N ILE A 427 -3.34 -18.80 -8.25
CA ILE A 427 -4.46 -19.45 -8.94
C ILE A 427 -4.03 -20.85 -9.35
N ASN A 428 -4.77 -21.87 -8.91
CA ASN A 428 -4.53 -23.27 -9.30
C ASN A 428 -5.38 -23.65 -10.50
N PHE A 429 -4.88 -24.59 -11.32
CA PHE A 429 -5.53 -25.05 -12.55
C PHE A 429 -5.83 -26.53 -12.53
N GLU A 430 -6.79 -26.89 -13.37
CA GLU A 430 -6.98 -28.29 -13.73
C GLU A 430 -5.93 -28.77 -14.74
N PRO A 431 -5.58 -30.08 -14.74
CA PRO A 431 -4.69 -30.64 -15.75
C PRO A 431 -5.21 -30.34 -17.15
N ASN A 432 -4.30 -29.94 -18.05
CA ASN A 432 -4.59 -29.59 -19.46
C ASN A 432 -5.57 -28.42 -19.68
N GLN A 433 -5.83 -27.60 -18.66
CA GLN A 433 -6.62 -26.39 -18.84
C GLN A 433 -5.89 -25.40 -19.76
N GLN A 434 -6.59 -24.92 -20.80
CA GLN A 434 -6.09 -24.01 -21.82
C GLN A 434 -6.83 -22.65 -21.83
N GLY A 435 -7.81 -22.44 -21.00
CA GLY A 435 -8.56 -21.18 -20.98
C GLY A 435 -8.79 -20.66 -19.56
N PHE A 436 -8.76 -19.34 -19.40
CA PHE A 436 -8.94 -18.63 -18.15
C PHE A 436 -10.13 -17.68 -18.25
N SER A 437 -11.36 -18.20 -18.04
CA SER A 437 -12.56 -17.37 -18.13
C SER A 437 -12.81 -16.56 -16.86
N ALA A 438 -13.37 -15.36 -17.03
CA ALA A 438 -13.81 -14.51 -15.93
C ALA A 438 -14.91 -15.17 -15.07
N ASP A 439 -15.72 -16.04 -15.64
CA ASP A 439 -16.77 -16.78 -14.90
C ASP A 439 -16.17 -17.67 -13.80
N ARG A 440 -14.98 -18.20 -14.02
CA ARG A 440 -14.29 -19.06 -13.06
C ARG A 440 -13.30 -18.32 -12.18
N TYR A 441 -12.58 -17.36 -12.73
CA TYR A 441 -11.44 -16.70 -12.10
C TYR A 441 -11.66 -15.19 -11.89
N GLY A 442 -12.90 -14.70 -12.01
CA GLY A 442 -13.22 -13.28 -11.92
C GLY A 442 -12.85 -12.65 -10.58
N ALA A 443 -12.92 -13.42 -9.49
CA ALA A 443 -12.52 -12.92 -8.16
C ALA A 443 -11.00 -12.67 -8.11
N GLU A 444 -10.20 -13.60 -8.64
CA GLU A 444 -8.74 -13.50 -8.68
C GLU A 444 -8.28 -12.42 -9.66
N PHE A 445 -8.95 -12.29 -10.81
CA PHE A 445 -8.67 -11.22 -11.77
C PHE A 445 -9.00 -9.84 -11.19
N ASN A 446 -10.15 -9.71 -10.51
CA ASN A 446 -10.50 -8.48 -9.80
C ASN A 446 -9.44 -8.11 -8.76
N ARG A 447 -8.91 -9.10 -8.05
CA ARG A 447 -7.82 -8.90 -7.10
C ARG A 447 -6.54 -8.42 -7.77
N ALA A 448 -6.16 -9.03 -8.91
CA ALA A 448 -4.99 -8.62 -9.68
C ALA A 448 -5.12 -7.17 -10.19
N VAL A 449 -6.29 -6.82 -10.74
CA VAL A 449 -6.59 -5.46 -11.23
C VAL A 449 -6.57 -4.43 -10.09
N LYS A 450 -7.16 -4.77 -8.94
CA LYS A 450 -7.12 -3.91 -7.75
C LYS A 450 -5.69 -3.74 -7.22
N ALA A 451 -4.93 -4.85 -7.11
CA ALA A 451 -3.55 -4.79 -6.67
C ALA A 451 -2.70 -3.91 -7.60
N ALA A 452 -2.85 -4.05 -8.93
CA ALA A 452 -2.19 -3.19 -9.90
C ALA A 452 -2.57 -1.71 -9.72
N SER A 453 -3.85 -1.41 -9.44
CA SER A 453 -4.29 -0.04 -9.18
C SER A 453 -3.70 0.53 -7.89
N THR A 454 -3.74 -0.22 -6.79
CA THR A 454 -3.27 0.22 -5.46
C THR A 454 -1.74 0.35 -5.42
N PHE A 455 -1.04 -0.63 -5.99
CA PHE A 455 0.42 -0.65 -6.12
C PHE A 455 0.88 0.00 -7.43
N GLY A 456 0.46 1.22 -7.67
CA GLY A 456 0.69 1.91 -8.94
C GLY A 456 2.16 2.12 -9.32
N ASN A 457 3.10 1.98 -8.38
CA ASN A 457 4.55 2.07 -8.59
C ASN A 457 5.28 0.74 -8.33
N ALA A 458 4.57 -0.40 -8.36
CA ALA A 458 5.15 -1.73 -8.31
C ALA A 458 4.83 -2.50 -9.58
N ARG A 459 5.54 -3.59 -9.86
CA ARG A 459 5.21 -4.52 -10.95
C ARG A 459 4.36 -5.68 -10.46
N VAL A 460 3.51 -6.16 -11.35
CA VAL A 460 2.76 -7.40 -11.19
C VAL A 460 3.43 -8.48 -12.04
N VAL A 461 4.15 -9.40 -11.40
CA VAL A 461 4.77 -10.53 -12.09
C VAL A 461 3.84 -11.72 -12.03
N ILE A 462 3.45 -12.25 -13.18
CA ILE A 462 2.60 -13.44 -13.33
C ILE A 462 3.51 -14.63 -13.64
N ARG A 463 3.73 -15.51 -12.67
CA ARG A 463 4.64 -16.67 -12.79
C ARG A 463 3.85 -17.94 -13.08
N GLY A 464 4.06 -18.52 -14.25
CA GLY A 464 3.48 -19.82 -14.61
C GLY A 464 4.37 -20.97 -14.15
N HIS A 465 3.76 -22.01 -13.54
CA HIS A 465 4.46 -23.19 -13.08
C HIS A 465 3.91 -24.44 -13.76
N SER A 466 4.76 -25.46 -13.87
CA SER A 466 4.42 -26.77 -14.42
C SER A 466 4.82 -27.87 -13.46
N ASP A 467 4.12 -28.99 -13.53
CA ASP A 467 4.40 -30.17 -12.72
C ASP A 467 5.66 -30.93 -13.24
N PRO A 468 6.60 -31.32 -12.36
CA PRO A 468 7.84 -31.97 -12.75
C PRO A 468 7.70 -33.49 -13.06
N THR A 469 6.59 -34.11 -12.72
CA THR A 469 6.43 -35.59 -12.73
C THR A 469 6.86 -36.24 -14.04
N LYS A 470 6.40 -35.68 -15.19
CA LYS A 470 6.75 -36.23 -16.50
C LYS A 470 8.24 -36.16 -16.76
N THR A 471 8.86 -35.03 -16.50
CA THR A 471 10.32 -34.83 -16.67
C THR A 471 11.12 -35.77 -15.78
N LEU A 472 10.72 -35.97 -14.52
CA LEU A 472 11.36 -36.91 -13.60
C LEU A 472 11.26 -38.36 -14.05
N ILE A 473 10.07 -38.78 -14.53
CA ILE A 473 9.85 -40.13 -15.08
C ILE A 473 10.73 -40.36 -16.31
N GLU A 474 10.79 -39.40 -17.22
CA GLU A 474 11.59 -39.50 -18.44
C GLU A 474 13.09 -39.47 -18.17
N LEU A 475 13.54 -38.67 -17.20
CA LEU A 475 14.92 -38.66 -16.73
C LEU A 475 15.35 -40.06 -16.23
N VAL A 476 14.54 -40.66 -15.35
CA VAL A 476 14.85 -41.98 -14.80
C VAL A 476 14.84 -43.06 -15.93
N LYS A 477 13.83 -43.06 -16.80
CA LYS A 477 13.76 -44.00 -17.93
C LYS A 477 14.95 -43.87 -18.86
N SER A 478 15.26 -42.67 -19.28
CA SER A 478 16.40 -42.35 -20.15
C SER A 478 17.72 -42.73 -19.51
N GLY A 479 17.93 -42.39 -18.26
CA GLY A 479 19.15 -42.69 -17.51
C GLY A 479 19.36 -44.21 -17.30
N MET A 480 18.30 -44.96 -17.04
CA MET A 480 18.35 -46.41 -16.95
C MET A 480 18.66 -47.05 -18.30
N ALA A 481 18.01 -46.61 -19.38
CA ALA A 481 18.28 -47.09 -20.74
C ALA A 481 19.71 -46.84 -21.18
N LYS A 482 20.31 -45.72 -20.79
CA LYS A 482 21.73 -45.37 -21.03
C LYS A 482 22.71 -46.03 -20.05
N GLY A 483 22.21 -46.70 -19.01
CA GLY A 483 23.05 -47.28 -17.95
C GLY A 483 23.73 -46.26 -17.03
N ILE A 484 23.36 -44.97 -17.10
CA ILE A 484 23.91 -43.92 -16.28
C ILE A 484 23.13 -43.67 -14.97
N ILE A 485 21.86 -44.15 -14.92
CA ILE A 485 21.07 -44.21 -13.69
C ILE A 485 20.89 -45.68 -13.29
N LYS A 486 21.17 -45.97 -12.03
CA LYS A 486 20.85 -47.25 -11.39
C LYS A 486 19.78 -47.02 -10.33
N GLN A 487 18.85 -47.98 -10.22
CA GLN A 487 17.79 -48.02 -9.23
C GLN A 487 18.05 -49.14 -8.22
N SER A 488 17.84 -48.88 -6.94
CA SER A 488 17.86 -49.89 -5.89
C SER A 488 16.65 -49.70 -4.95
N GLY A 489 16.31 -50.72 -4.18
CA GLY A 489 15.17 -50.72 -3.26
C GLY A 489 13.94 -51.42 -3.81
N THR A 490 12.80 -51.26 -3.13
CA THR A 490 11.51 -51.93 -3.47
C THR A 490 10.50 -50.87 -3.95
N ALA A 491 9.40 -51.37 -4.58
CA ALA A 491 8.32 -50.52 -5.05
C ALA A 491 7.84 -49.54 -3.94
N GLY A 492 7.78 -48.27 -4.26
CA GLY A 492 7.45 -47.19 -3.33
C GLY A 492 8.65 -46.57 -2.55
N ASN A 493 9.82 -47.26 -2.53
CA ASN A 493 11.03 -46.82 -1.82
C ASN A 493 12.29 -46.98 -2.69
N TYR A 494 12.20 -46.53 -3.94
CA TYR A 494 13.35 -46.58 -4.84
C TYR A 494 14.35 -45.46 -4.51
N ARG A 495 15.66 -45.84 -4.51
CA ARG A 495 16.81 -44.93 -4.49
C ARG A 495 17.45 -44.92 -5.86
N TYR A 496 17.85 -43.77 -6.30
CA TYR A 496 18.47 -43.60 -7.62
C TYR A 496 19.92 -43.17 -7.45
N PHE A 497 20.76 -43.62 -8.38
CA PHE A 497 22.21 -43.31 -8.41
C PHE A 497 22.56 -42.91 -9.83
N PHE A 498 23.11 -41.69 -9.99
CA PHE A 498 23.65 -41.22 -11.25
C PHE A 498 25.16 -41.44 -11.28
N LYS A 499 25.67 -42.26 -12.22
CA LYS A 499 27.09 -42.65 -12.33
C LYS A 499 27.69 -43.09 -10.98
N GLY A 500 26.92 -43.82 -10.17
CA GLY A 500 27.33 -44.36 -8.88
C GLY A 500 27.18 -43.39 -7.68
N LYS A 501 26.84 -42.13 -7.87
CA LYS A 501 26.53 -41.18 -6.81
C LYS A 501 25.02 -41.15 -6.53
N PRO A 502 24.59 -41.00 -5.27
CA PRO A 502 23.18 -40.80 -4.95
C PRO A 502 22.59 -39.64 -5.76
N LEU A 503 21.40 -39.84 -6.32
CA LEU A 503 20.62 -38.86 -7.04
C LEU A 503 19.30 -38.61 -6.28
N ASP A 504 19.14 -37.42 -5.75
CA ASP A 504 17.91 -36.99 -5.12
C ASP A 504 16.97 -36.32 -6.15
N LEU A 505 15.86 -37.01 -6.48
CA LEU A 505 14.87 -36.49 -7.42
C LEU A 505 14.03 -35.33 -6.84
N GLU A 506 14.09 -35.10 -5.52
CA GLU A 506 13.42 -33.94 -4.89
C GLU A 506 14.29 -32.68 -4.98
N ASN A 507 15.59 -32.83 -5.23
CA ASN A 507 16.49 -31.71 -5.53
C ASN A 507 16.42 -31.34 -7.03
N LEU A 508 15.35 -30.61 -7.39
CA LEU A 508 15.13 -30.24 -8.79
C LEU A 508 16.23 -29.35 -9.39
N LYS A 509 16.93 -28.57 -8.59
CA LYS A 509 18.11 -27.80 -9.09
C LYS A 509 19.19 -28.72 -9.63
N GLU A 510 19.51 -29.79 -8.92
CA GLU A 510 20.45 -30.80 -9.35
C GLU A 510 19.93 -31.55 -10.58
N VAL A 511 18.67 -31.97 -10.56
CA VAL A 511 18.00 -32.66 -11.67
C VAL A 511 18.06 -31.81 -12.95
N MET A 512 17.68 -30.53 -12.89
CA MET A 512 17.71 -29.62 -14.04
C MET A 512 19.12 -29.43 -14.55
N SER A 513 20.10 -29.18 -13.67
CA SER A 513 21.51 -29.06 -14.04
C SER A 513 22.05 -30.29 -14.73
N LEU A 514 21.65 -31.50 -14.28
CA LEU A 514 22.02 -32.76 -14.94
C LEU A 514 21.40 -32.88 -16.34
N ILE A 515 20.16 -32.46 -16.54
CA ILE A 515 19.52 -32.44 -17.85
C ILE A 515 20.23 -31.46 -18.77
N GLU A 516 20.47 -30.24 -18.30
CA GLU A 516 21.13 -29.16 -19.04
C GLU A 516 22.59 -29.49 -19.41
N SER A 517 23.26 -30.31 -18.61
CA SER A 517 24.62 -30.78 -18.91
C SER A 517 24.72 -31.66 -20.17
N GLY A 518 23.58 -32.03 -20.78
CA GLY A 518 23.51 -32.92 -21.93
C GLY A 518 23.70 -34.41 -21.62
N ALA A 519 23.77 -34.80 -20.34
CA ALA A 519 23.97 -36.21 -19.94
C ALA A 519 22.92 -37.15 -20.49
N PHE A 520 21.71 -36.66 -20.78
CA PHE A 520 20.57 -37.39 -21.28
C PHE A 520 20.28 -37.14 -22.77
N ALA A 521 21.03 -36.27 -23.44
CA ALA A 521 20.79 -35.89 -24.83
C ALA A 521 20.76 -37.13 -25.76
N GLY A 522 19.79 -37.16 -26.68
CA GLY A 522 19.57 -38.29 -27.59
C GLY A 522 19.05 -39.55 -26.89
N GLY A 523 18.57 -39.48 -25.67
CA GLY A 523 17.81 -40.56 -25.02
C GLY A 523 16.41 -40.73 -25.61
N ASN A 524 15.81 -41.87 -25.39
CA ASN A 524 14.39 -42.11 -25.73
C ASN A 524 13.70 -42.74 -24.51
N PRO A 525 12.91 -41.93 -23.75
CA PRO A 525 12.60 -40.51 -23.93
C PRO A 525 13.81 -39.57 -23.63
N ASP A 526 13.76 -38.32 -24.13
CA ASP A 526 14.74 -37.30 -23.81
C ASP A 526 14.12 -36.29 -22.81
N PRO A 527 14.59 -36.24 -21.55
CA PRO A 527 14.04 -35.35 -20.53
C PRO A 527 14.27 -33.87 -20.84
N THR A 528 15.20 -33.52 -21.73
CA THR A 528 15.42 -32.13 -22.18
C THR A 528 14.19 -31.62 -22.91
N VAL A 529 13.57 -32.48 -23.76
CA VAL A 529 12.36 -32.13 -24.53
C VAL A 529 11.18 -31.85 -23.59
N THR A 530 10.99 -32.69 -22.58
CA THR A 530 9.89 -32.48 -21.61
C THR A 530 10.10 -31.31 -20.69
N MET A 531 11.33 -31.07 -20.27
CA MET A 531 11.68 -29.87 -19.47
C MET A 531 11.42 -28.60 -20.28
N GLN A 532 11.85 -28.55 -21.55
CA GLN A 532 11.60 -27.40 -22.43
C GLN A 532 10.10 -27.23 -22.73
N ALA A 533 9.37 -28.32 -22.93
CA ALA A 533 7.91 -28.27 -23.12
C ALA A 533 7.18 -27.74 -21.87
N ALA A 534 7.64 -28.12 -20.67
CA ALA A 534 7.12 -27.58 -19.41
C ALA A 534 7.38 -26.09 -19.25
N LEU A 535 8.56 -25.60 -19.64
CA LEU A 535 8.89 -24.17 -19.66
C LEU A 535 8.02 -23.41 -20.67
N THR A 536 7.87 -23.93 -21.89
CA THR A 536 7.02 -23.34 -22.93
C THR A 536 5.56 -23.25 -22.47
N LEU A 537 5.04 -24.33 -21.88
CA LEU A 537 3.66 -24.37 -21.37
C LEU A 537 3.46 -23.35 -20.23
N SER A 538 4.41 -23.23 -19.31
CA SER A 538 4.32 -22.29 -18.19
C SER A 538 4.38 -20.82 -18.67
N ASN A 539 5.19 -20.51 -19.69
CA ASN A 539 5.21 -19.19 -20.33
C ASN A 539 3.86 -18.88 -21.01
N ALA A 540 3.33 -19.82 -21.78
CA ALA A 540 2.04 -19.63 -22.44
C ALA A 540 0.91 -19.37 -21.43
N ARG A 541 0.86 -20.12 -20.33
CA ARG A 541 -0.13 -19.93 -19.26
C ARG A 541 -0.01 -18.54 -18.60
N ALA A 542 1.21 -18.10 -18.29
CA ALA A 542 1.43 -16.78 -17.72
C ALA A 542 0.95 -15.65 -18.67
N ALA A 543 1.24 -15.79 -19.97
CA ALA A 543 0.80 -14.85 -21.00
C ALA A 543 -0.73 -14.82 -21.16
N GLU A 544 -1.37 -15.99 -21.19
CA GLU A 544 -2.84 -16.09 -21.27
C GLU A 544 -3.52 -15.50 -20.03
N VAL A 545 -2.98 -15.71 -18.83
CA VAL A 545 -3.52 -15.12 -17.61
C VAL A 545 -3.34 -13.59 -17.64
N LYS A 546 -2.21 -13.06 -18.12
CA LYS A 546 -2.05 -11.61 -18.35
C LYS A 546 -3.14 -11.07 -19.25
N GLN A 547 -3.40 -11.75 -20.38
CA GLN A 547 -4.45 -11.34 -21.32
C GLN A 547 -5.84 -11.40 -20.68
N ALA A 548 -6.14 -12.46 -19.93
CA ALA A 548 -7.42 -12.62 -19.23
C ALA A 548 -7.65 -11.52 -18.18
N VAL A 549 -6.60 -11.12 -17.43
CA VAL A 549 -6.67 -9.99 -16.49
C VAL A 549 -6.93 -8.67 -17.23
N ALA A 550 -6.27 -8.42 -18.37
CA ALA A 550 -6.49 -7.22 -19.18
C ALA A 550 -7.91 -7.19 -19.76
N ASP A 551 -8.43 -8.34 -20.22
CA ASP A 551 -9.79 -8.46 -20.76
C ASP A 551 -10.84 -8.25 -19.66
N TYR A 552 -10.59 -8.80 -18.47
CA TYR A 552 -11.43 -8.59 -17.31
C TYR A 552 -11.46 -7.10 -16.92
N ALA A 553 -10.31 -6.44 -16.83
CA ALA A 553 -10.26 -5.01 -16.52
C ALA A 553 -11.10 -4.19 -17.51
N ARG A 554 -10.98 -4.48 -18.81
CA ARG A 554 -11.82 -3.84 -19.85
C ARG A 554 -13.31 -4.13 -19.68
N SER A 555 -13.67 -5.35 -19.31
CA SER A 555 -15.06 -5.76 -19.13
C SER A 555 -15.76 -5.03 -17.98
N ILE A 556 -15.01 -4.65 -16.94
CA ILE A 556 -15.52 -3.85 -15.81
C ILE A 556 -15.28 -2.34 -15.98
N GLY A 557 -14.75 -1.91 -17.14
CA GLY A 557 -14.45 -0.52 -17.42
C GLY A 557 -13.28 0.06 -16.62
N ALA A 558 -12.40 -0.79 -16.04
CA ALA A 558 -11.27 -0.33 -15.23
C ALA A 558 -10.07 0.08 -16.10
N ASN A 559 -9.42 1.17 -15.72
CA ASN A 559 -8.16 1.61 -16.32
C ASN A 559 -7.01 0.77 -15.75
N LEU A 560 -6.41 -0.07 -16.58
CA LEU A 560 -5.26 -0.90 -16.23
C LEU A 560 -4.09 -0.59 -17.17
N ASP A 561 -2.95 -0.21 -16.59
CA ASP A 561 -1.69 -0.16 -17.34
C ASP A 561 -1.14 -1.58 -17.52
N VAL A 562 -1.40 -2.18 -18.69
CA VAL A 562 -0.97 -3.55 -19.01
C VAL A 562 0.55 -3.70 -19.03
N SER A 563 1.30 -2.59 -19.20
CA SER A 563 2.78 -2.61 -19.12
C SER A 563 3.30 -2.91 -17.73
N GLN A 564 2.48 -2.67 -16.69
CA GLN A 564 2.77 -3.03 -15.30
C GLN A 564 2.85 -4.55 -15.09
N ILE A 565 2.24 -5.34 -15.98
CA ILE A 565 2.11 -6.80 -15.83
C ILE A 565 3.14 -7.52 -16.69
N THR A 566 4.00 -8.32 -16.06
CA THR A 566 5.04 -9.12 -16.71
C THR A 566 4.73 -10.60 -16.56
N PRO A 567 4.46 -11.34 -17.66
CA PRO A 567 4.31 -12.80 -17.61
C PRO A 567 5.68 -13.48 -17.65
N LEU A 568 5.86 -14.52 -16.83
CA LEU A 568 7.10 -15.31 -16.73
C LEU A 568 6.78 -16.78 -16.55
N GLY A 569 7.31 -17.67 -17.40
CA GLY A 569 7.26 -19.11 -17.18
C GLY A 569 8.45 -19.57 -16.36
N VAL A 570 8.18 -20.35 -15.32
CA VAL A 570 9.20 -20.92 -14.41
C VAL A 570 9.45 -22.41 -14.71
N GLY A 571 8.61 -23.01 -15.56
CA GLY A 571 8.70 -24.45 -15.85
C GLY A 571 8.51 -25.29 -14.58
N ILE A 572 9.45 -26.20 -14.36
CA ILE A 572 9.46 -27.12 -13.21
C ILE A 572 10.39 -26.69 -12.07
N ALA A 573 11.02 -25.50 -12.17
CA ALA A 573 12.10 -25.10 -11.27
C ALA A 573 11.67 -24.89 -9.81
N GLU A 574 10.40 -24.55 -9.59
CA GLU A 574 9.89 -24.17 -8.26
C GLU A 574 8.58 -24.91 -7.94
N PRO A 575 8.60 -26.22 -7.73
CA PRO A 575 7.41 -26.97 -7.36
C PRO A 575 7.06 -26.73 -5.87
N ILE A 576 5.75 -26.82 -5.54
CA ILE A 576 5.28 -26.97 -4.16
C ILE A 576 5.60 -28.38 -3.67
N VAL A 577 5.33 -29.38 -4.51
CA VAL A 577 5.67 -30.77 -4.26
C VAL A 577 6.70 -31.22 -5.29
N ALA A 578 7.94 -31.39 -4.88
CA ALA A 578 9.06 -31.69 -5.78
C ALA A 578 8.92 -33.05 -6.50
N LYS A 579 8.30 -34.03 -5.84
CA LYS A 579 8.09 -35.39 -6.37
C LYS A 579 6.67 -35.86 -6.07
N PRO A 580 5.66 -35.39 -6.82
CA PRO A 580 4.27 -35.75 -6.61
C PRO A 580 4.05 -37.27 -6.70
N LYS A 581 3.26 -37.80 -5.79
CA LYS A 581 2.86 -39.21 -5.73
C LYS A 581 1.41 -39.43 -6.15
N THR A 582 0.61 -38.37 -6.09
CA THR A 582 -0.81 -38.35 -6.45
C THR A 582 -1.09 -37.25 -7.48
N ILE A 583 -2.26 -37.31 -8.11
CA ILE A 583 -2.72 -36.28 -9.04
C ILE A 583 -2.99 -34.98 -8.27
N GLU A 584 -3.47 -35.08 -7.04
CA GLU A 584 -3.74 -33.92 -6.17
C GLU A 584 -2.45 -33.17 -5.87
N GLU A 585 -1.39 -33.88 -5.48
CA GLU A 585 -0.06 -33.29 -5.28
C GLU A 585 0.50 -32.66 -6.58
N ALA A 586 0.28 -33.30 -7.74
CA ALA A 586 0.70 -32.75 -9.02
C ALA A 586 -0.07 -31.46 -9.38
N LYS A 587 -1.36 -31.38 -9.01
CA LYS A 587 -2.17 -30.17 -9.21
C LYS A 587 -1.66 -28.96 -8.42
N GLU A 588 -1.07 -29.16 -7.25
CA GLU A 588 -0.46 -28.07 -6.48
C GLU A 588 0.66 -27.37 -7.26
N ASN A 589 1.37 -28.10 -8.11
CA ASN A 589 2.40 -27.55 -8.98
C ASN A 589 1.84 -26.85 -10.22
N MET A 590 0.58 -27.15 -10.62
CA MET A 590 -0.08 -26.56 -11.80
C MET A 590 -0.76 -25.25 -11.39
N ARG A 591 0.03 -24.19 -11.27
CA ARG A 591 -0.45 -22.90 -10.78
C ARG A 591 0.12 -21.74 -11.58
N VAL A 592 -0.54 -20.60 -11.44
CA VAL A 592 0.05 -19.28 -11.72
C VAL A 592 0.08 -18.50 -10.42
N GLU A 593 1.22 -17.92 -10.13
CA GLU A 593 1.48 -17.08 -8.99
C GLU A 593 1.56 -15.62 -9.44
N PHE A 594 0.81 -14.76 -8.77
CA PHE A 594 0.94 -13.31 -8.91
C PHE A 594 1.84 -12.79 -7.81
N ARG A 595 2.84 -12.01 -8.18
CA ARG A 595 3.71 -11.31 -7.24
C ARG A 595 3.68 -9.81 -7.50
N ILE A 596 3.42 -9.05 -6.48
CA ILE A 596 3.63 -7.59 -6.50
C ILE A 596 5.07 -7.37 -6.05
N VAL A 597 5.85 -6.76 -6.91
CA VAL A 597 7.31 -6.67 -6.75
C VAL A 597 7.75 -5.21 -6.73
N LYS A 598 8.61 -4.87 -5.79
CA LYS A 598 9.29 -3.56 -5.76
C LYS A 598 10.11 -3.39 -7.04
N VAL A 599 10.12 -2.19 -7.57
CA VAL A 599 10.99 -1.77 -8.67
C VAL A 599 11.63 -0.44 -8.31
N ASP A 600 12.83 -0.22 -8.83
CA ASP A 600 13.52 1.05 -8.63
C ASP A 600 12.73 2.18 -9.26
N ALA A 601 12.57 3.28 -8.53
CA ALA A 601 11.78 4.43 -8.98
C ALA A 601 12.27 4.99 -10.32
N GLU A 602 13.57 4.88 -10.60
CA GLU A 602 14.23 5.32 -11.85
C GLU A 602 13.79 4.48 -13.07
N THR A 603 13.27 3.27 -12.85
CA THR A 603 12.82 2.36 -13.93
C THR A 603 11.37 2.59 -14.34
N ILE A 604 10.63 3.40 -13.59
CA ILE A 604 9.26 3.76 -13.88
C ILE A 604 9.28 5.12 -14.55
N ALA A 605 8.76 5.21 -15.79
CA ALA A 605 8.57 6.53 -16.42
C ALA A 605 7.77 7.41 -15.44
N PRO A 606 8.29 8.58 -15.06
CA PRO A 606 7.56 9.46 -14.17
C PRO A 606 6.19 9.71 -14.78
N LYS A 607 5.12 9.35 -14.10
CA LYS A 607 3.93 10.15 -14.20
C LYS A 607 4.38 11.47 -13.62
N ASP A 608 4.64 12.43 -14.49
CA ASP A 608 4.69 13.79 -14.05
C ASP A 608 3.40 14.02 -13.27
N PHE A 609 3.51 13.79 -12.00
CA PHE A 609 2.44 14.04 -11.04
C PHE A 609 1.05 13.86 -11.66
N ASP A 610 0.02 13.50 -10.95
CA ASP A 610 -1.34 13.60 -11.50
C ASP A 610 -1.69 15.09 -11.85
N PHE A 611 -0.69 15.81 -12.38
CA PHE A 611 -0.77 17.17 -12.91
C PHE A 611 -1.27 17.17 -14.33
#